data_f5eeeb1a7159beb925265d5d15715d5d
#
_entry.id   f5eeeb1a7159beb925265d5d15715d5d
#
_cell.length_a   1.000
_cell.length_b   1.000
_cell.length_c   1.000
_cell.angle_alpha   90.00
_cell.angle_beta   90.00
_cell.angle_gamma   90.00
#
_symmetry.space_group_name_H-M   'P 1'
#
loop_
_entity.id
_entity.type
_entity.pdbx_description
1 polymer ?
#
loop_
_entity_poly.entity_id
_entity_poly.type
_entity_poly.pdbx_seq_one_letter_code
_entity_poly.pdbx_strand_id
1 'polypeptide(L)'
;MEESNNRELRNEKGQTLEEFLEAYDENKYPRPSATVDMAVFTLNENAQLSVMLIKRRNHPFIGHWALPGGFVNVDEELEAAAARELEEETGVKGLPMRPYGSFGAVDRDPRTRVITSAFYAVAPMGSIAPAAGDDAADAKLFTINTALEAYTPSAERYRLTLSSDEATLHPRALIRYDELGSAEAMALPMGKGVLGGDHDLVLFCALRRLNDLPRERVALILSKNDPDRFVEAVRALDIALGAIPESR
;
A
#
# COMPACT_ATOMS: atom_id res chain seq x y z
N MET A 1 17.60 40.71 -34.68
CA MET A 1 16.23 40.73 -34.15
C MET A 1 15.49 39.61 -34.85
N GLU A 2 15.48 38.42 -34.28
CA GLU A 2 14.66 37.30 -34.74
C GLU A 2 13.24 37.55 -34.27
N GLU A 3 12.35 37.86 -35.19
CA GLU A 3 10.91 37.82 -34.94
C GLU A 3 10.56 36.36 -34.62
N SER A 4 10.30 36.07 -33.35
CA SER A 4 9.72 34.77 -32.94
C SER A 4 8.35 34.67 -33.62
N ASN A 5 8.29 33.85 -34.64
CA ASN A 5 7.06 33.49 -35.35
C ASN A 5 6.19 32.65 -34.38
N ASN A 6 5.50 33.33 -33.46
CA ASN A 6 4.57 32.74 -32.53
C ASN A 6 3.28 32.37 -33.32
N ARG A 7 3.41 31.39 -34.24
CA ARG A 7 2.24 30.76 -34.83
C ARG A 7 1.52 29.97 -33.73
N GLU A 8 0.41 30.49 -33.29
CA GLU A 8 -0.50 29.80 -32.42
C GLU A 8 -0.80 28.41 -32.99
N LEU A 9 -0.40 27.35 -32.24
CA LEU A 9 -0.58 25.95 -32.67
C LEU A 9 -2.08 25.62 -32.64
N ARG A 10 -2.57 25.05 -33.76
CA ARG A 10 -3.95 24.60 -33.91
C ARG A 10 -3.99 23.09 -34.14
N ASN A 11 -4.97 22.40 -33.54
CA ASN A 11 -5.20 20.97 -33.76
C ASN A 11 -5.79 20.71 -35.17
N GLU A 12 -6.05 19.44 -35.52
CA GLU A 12 -6.65 19.02 -36.79
C GLU A 12 -8.03 19.63 -37.09
N LYS A 13 -8.74 20.08 -36.02
CA LYS A 13 -10.05 20.78 -36.13
C LYS A 13 -9.89 22.31 -36.23
N GLY A 14 -8.66 22.81 -36.29
CA GLY A 14 -8.35 24.24 -36.35
C GLY A 14 -8.46 24.96 -35.02
N GLN A 15 -8.61 24.26 -33.89
CA GLN A 15 -8.80 24.85 -32.55
C GLN A 15 -7.44 25.17 -31.89
N THR A 16 -7.37 26.30 -31.21
CA THR A 16 -6.32 26.59 -30.23
C THR A 16 -6.45 25.69 -29.02
N LEU A 17 -5.48 25.69 -28.09
CA LEU A 17 -5.60 24.99 -26.80
C LEU A 17 -6.78 25.53 -25.99
N GLU A 18 -6.96 26.85 -25.93
CA GLU A 18 -8.05 27.49 -25.20
C GLU A 18 -9.43 27.07 -25.74
N GLU A 19 -9.62 27.19 -27.05
CA GLU A 19 -10.86 26.74 -27.72
C GLU A 19 -11.13 25.25 -27.54
N PHE A 20 -10.07 24.41 -27.49
CA PHE A 20 -10.21 22.98 -27.21
C PHE A 20 -10.64 22.72 -25.76
N LEU A 21 -10.01 23.39 -24.78
CA LEU A 21 -10.33 23.21 -23.35
C LEU A 21 -11.75 23.70 -23.02
N GLU A 22 -12.19 24.83 -23.59
CA GLU A 22 -13.57 25.32 -23.42
C GLU A 22 -14.62 24.35 -23.99
N ALA A 23 -14.29 23.65 -25.07
CA ALA A 23 -15.19 22.68 -25.69
C ALA A 23 -15.04 21.25 -25.14
N TYR A 24 -14.11 21.02 -24.22
CA TYR A 24 -13.80 19.67 -23.72
C TYR A 24 -14.86 19.20 -22.73
N ASP A 25 -15.55 18.12 -23.07
CA ASP A 25 -16.47 17.44 -22.16
C ASP A 25 -15.67 16.47 -21.26
N GLU A 26 -15.44 16.86 -20.02
CA GLU A 26 -14.72 16.05 -19.03
C GLU A 26 -15.46 14.77 -18.62
N ASN A 27 -16.75 14.68 -18.86
CA ASN A 27 -17.61 13.54 -18.53
C ASN A 27 -17.81 12.58 -19.71
N LYS A 28 -17.16 12.84 -20.84
CA LYS A 28 -17.26 12.00 -22.05
C LYS A 28 -16.90 10.54 -21.79
N TYR A 29 -15.96 10.28 -20.89
CA TYR A 29 -15.54 8.94 -20.53
C TYR A 29 -15.79 8.68 -19.04
N PRO A 30 -16.34 7.50 -18.68
CA PRO A 30 -16.45 7.11 -17.27
C PRO A 30 -15.09 7.12 -16.59
N ARG A 31 -15.01 7.75 -15.43
CA ARG A 31 -13.77 7.86 -14.66
C ARG A 31 -13.76 6.84 -13.51
N PRO A 32 -12.69 6.05 -13.33
CA PRO A 32 -12.52 5.29 -12.12
C PRO A 32 -12.30 6.24 -10.94
N SER A 33 -12.72 5.83 -9.76
CA SER A 33 -12.35 6.51 -8.52
C SER A 33 -10.89 6.23 -8.20
N ALA A 34 -10.15 7.25 -7.76
CA ALA A 34 -8.82 7.12 -7.24
C ALA A 34 -8.85 6.94 -5.71
N THR A 35 -8.04 6.02 -5.19
CA THR A 35 -7.83 5.81 -3.75
C THR A 35 -6.35 5.72 -3.43
N VAL A 36 -6.00 5.80 -2.14
CA VAL A 36 -4.68 5.51 -1.60
C VAL A 36 -4.80 4.44 -0.52
N ASP A 37 -3.82 3.53 -0.44
CA ASP A 37 -3.71 2.53 0.63
C ASP A 37 -2.29 2.58 1.21
N MET A 38 -2.12 2.52 2.54
CA MET A 38 -0.85 2.71 3.21
C MET A 38 -0.43 1.49 4.03
N ALA A 39 0.78 0.95 3.74
CA ALA A 39 1.43 -0.04 4.58
C ALA A 39 2.46 0.64 5.49
N VAL A 40 2.11 0.85 6.76
CA VAL A 40 2.98 1.48 7.75
C VAL A 40 3.64 0.42 8.61
N PHE A 41 4.98 0.32 8.52
CA PHE A 41 5.79 -0.65 9.25
C PHE A 41 6.52 0.00 10.42
N THR A 42 6.57 -0.71 11.53
CA THR A 42 7.34 -0.32 12.73
C THR A 42 7.75 -1.56 13.51
N LEU A 43 8.54 -1.39 14.57
CA LEU A 43 8.70 -2.43 15.59
C LEU A 43 7.71 -2.20 16.73
N ASN A 44 7.08 -3.30 17.20
CA ASN A 44 6.29 -3.27 18.41
C ASN A 44 7.17 -3.27 19.68
N GLU A 45 6.57 -3.29 20.86
CA GLU A 45 7.26 -3.28 22.17
C GLU A 45 8.21 -4.48 22.37
N ASN A 46 7.96 -5.60 21.69
CA ASN A 46 8.78 -6.79 21.72
C ASN A 46 9.84 -6.83 20.60
N ALA A 47 10.13 -5.69 19.98
CA ALA A 47 11.05 -5.55 18.84
C ALA A 47 10.70 -6.48 17.65
N GLN A 48 9.41 -6.74 17.42
CA GLN A 48 8.94 -7.52 16.28
C GLN A 48 8.43 -6.60 15.18
N LEU A 49 8.77 -6.90 13.92
CA LEU A 49 8.25 -6.15 12.78
C LEU A 49 6.73 -6.26 12.75
N SER A 50 6.08 -5.12 12.65
CA SER A 50 4.63 -5.01 12.67
C SER A 50 4.14 -4.07 11.59
N VAL A 51 2.91 -4.30 11.13
CA VAL A 51 2.16 -3.42 10.22
C VAL A 51 0.94 -2.86 10.95
N MET A 52 0.62 -1.61 10.66
CA MET A 52 -0.59 -0.98 11.15
C MET A 52 -1.78 -1.38 10.28
N LEU A 53 -2.85 -1.86 10.91
CA LEU A 53 -4.13 -2.13 10.27
C LEU A 53 -5.24 -1.40 11.01
N ILE A 54 -6.28 -1.07 10.26
CA ILE A 54 -7.55 -0.55 10.78
C ILE A 54 -8.65 -1.60 10.67
N LYS A 55 -9.63 -1.57 11.58
CA LYS A 55 -10.83 -2.39 11.49
C LYS A 55 -11.95 -1.56 10.86
N ARG A 56 -12.46 -2.02 9.73
CA ARG A 56 -13.49 -1.27 8.98
C ARG A 56 -14.80 -1.18 9.75
N ARG A 57 -15.34 0.02 9.93
CA ARG A 57 -16.63 0.29 10.59
C ARG A 57 -17.80 0.10 9.64
N ASN A 58 -17.60 0.37 8.35
CA ASN A 58 -18.64 0.47 7.33
C ASN A 58 -18.45 -0.53 6.16
N HIS A 59 -19.52 -0.70 5.35
CA HIS A 59 -19.43 -1.42 4.08
C HIS A 59 -18.61 -0.64 3.03
N PRO A 60 -18.00 -1.39 2.10
CA PRO A 60 -17.85 -2.84 2.04
C PRO A 60 -16.87 -3.38 3.09
N PHE A 61 -16.91 -4.69 3.32
CA PHE A 61 -15.98 -5.41 4.22
C PHE A 61 -16.05 -4.98 5.69
N ILE A 62 -17.26 -4.64 6.19
CA ILE A 62 -17.47 -4.29 7.60
C ILE A 62 -16.89 -5.36 8.54
N GLY A 63 -16.14 -4.93 9.57
CA GLY A 63 -15.50 -5.80 10.55
C GLY A 63 -14.20 -6.46 10.10
N HIS A 64 -13.82 -6.34 8.81
CA HIS A 64 -12.51 -6.81 8.34
C HIS A 64 -11.42 -5.83 8.73
N TRP A 65 -10.23 -6.37 8.98
CA TRP A 65 -9.01 -5.59 9.06
C TRP A 65 -8.53 -5.20 7.65
N ALA A 66 -7.96 -4.01 7.50
CA ALA A 66 -7.52 -3.46 6.22
C ALA A 66 -6.30 -2.56 6.44
N LEU A 67 -5.57 -2.27 5.39
CA LEU A 67 -4.62 -1.16 5.39
C LEU A 67 -5.39 0.15 5.52
N PRO A 68 -4.87 1.15 6.24
CA PRO A 68 -5.40 2.51 6.20
C PRO A 68 -5.48 3.02 4.77
N GLY A 69 -6.51 3.80 4.44
CA GLY A 69 -6.68 4.34 3.10
C GLY A 69 -8.10 4.78 2.76
N GLY A 70 -8.19 5.63 1.75
CA GLY A 70 -9.45 6.19 1.32
C GLY A 70 -9.41 6.87 -0.04
N PHE A 71 -10.44 7.65 -0.33
CA PHE A 71 -10.58 8.31 -1.61
C PHE A 71 -9.73 9.57 -1.71
N VAL A 72 -9.14 9.79 -2.90
CA VAL A 72 -8.43 11.02 -3.24
C VAL A 72 -9.43 12.08 -3.64
N ASN A 73 -9.34 13.28 -3.06
CA ASN A 73 -10.15 14.42 -3.46
C ASN A 73 -9.73 14.94 -4.84
N VAL A 74 -10.63 15.66 -5.54
CA VAL A 74 -10.39 16.11 -6.92
C VAL A 74 -9.21 17.07 -7.04
N ASP A 75 -8.96 17.85 -6.01
CA ASP A 75 -7.94 18.88 -5.91
C ASP A 75 -6.77 18.49 -4.98
N GLU A 76 -6.57 17.19 -4.76
CA GLU A 76 -5.60 16.68 -3.80
C GLU A 76 -4.54 15.81 -4.50
N GLU A 77 -3.26 16.04 -4.15
CA GLU A 77 -2.17 15.18 -4.58
C GLU A 77 -2.20 13.82 -3.86
N LEU A 78 -1.72 12.76 -4.49
CA LEU A 78 -1.76 11.40 -3.93
C LEU A 78 -1.05 11.27 -2.58
N GLU A 79 0.11 11.92 -2.42
CA GLU A 79 0.87 11.96 -1.17
C GLU A 79 0.12 12.72 -0.06
N ALA A 80 -0.61 13.78 -0.43
CA ALA A 80 -1.43 14.55 0.50
C ALA A 80 -2.64 13.73 0.97
N ALA A 81 -3.33 13.04 0.03
CA ALA A 81 -4.41 12.12 0.34
C ALA A 81 -3.96 11.01 1.28
N ALA A 82 -2.80 10.39 1.00
CA ALA A 82 -2.25 9.34 1.86
C ALA A 82 -1.94 9.86 3.27
N ALA A 83 -1.40 11.09 3.40
CA ALA A 83 -1.11 11.68 4.71
C ALA A 83 -2.41 12.01 5.47
N ARG A 84 -3.41 12.56 4.80
CA ARG A 84 -4.72 12.90 5.39
C ARG A 84 -5.45 11.65 5.87
N GLU A 85 -5.62 10.64 5.00
CA GLU A 85 -6.32 9.39 5.35
C GLU A 85 -5.62 8.66 6.52
N LEU A 86 -4.27 8.62 6.52
CA LEU A 86 -3.52 8.03 7.63
C LEU A 86 -3.79 8.77 8.94
N GLU A 87 -3.82 10.10 8.92
CA GLU A 87 -4.14 10.91 10.09
C GLU A 87 -5.58 10.71 10.56
N GLU A 88 -6.54 10.76 9.63
CA GLU A 88 -7.98 10.65 9.92
C GLU A 88 -8.33 9.28 10.52
N GLU A 89 -7.75 8.20 9.98
CA GLU A 89 -8.09 6.84 10.44
C GLU A 89 -7.27 6.35 11.64
N THR A 90 -6.06 6.90 11.85
CA THR A 90 -5.11 6.33 12.85
C THR A 90 -4.49 7.35 13.80
N GLY A 91 -4.71 8.65 13.57
CA GLY A 91 -4.04 9.73 14.32
C GLY A 91 -2.55 9.91 14.02
N VAL A 92 -1.97 9.12 13.13
CA VAL A 92 -0.54 9.15 12.81
C VAL A 92 -0.22 10.23 11.78
N LYS A 93 0.78 11.09 12.07
CA LYS A 93 1.14 12.26 11.26
C LYS A 93 2.62 12.28 10.89
N GLY A 94 2.91 12.94 9.76
CA GLY A 94 4.28 13.35 9.42
C GLY A 94 5.22 12.21 9.05
N LEU A 95 4.72 11.03 8.69
CA LEU A 95 5.55 9.94 8.20
C LEU A 95 5.92 10.17 6.73
N PRO A 96 7.22 10.08 6.38
CA PRO A 96 7.63 10.04 4.99
C PRO A 96 7.09 8.76 4.32
N MET A 97 6.23 8.92 3.33
CA MET A 97 5.66 7.83 2.56
C MET A 97 6.28 7.74 1.17
N ARG A 98 6.32 6.53 0.60
CA ARG A 98 6.83 6.28 -0.75
C ARG A 98 5.87 5.39 -1.51
N PRO A 99 5.51 5.75 -2.76
CA PRO A 99 4.69 4.89 -3.58
C PRO A 99 5.46 3.61 -3.95
N TYR A 100 4.74 2.48 -4.05
CA TYR A 100 5.34 1.21 -4.46
C TYR A 100 4.56 0.46 -5.53
N GLY A 101 3.33 0.87 -5.83
CA GLY A 101 2.54 0.24 -6.87
C GLY A 101 1.15 0.83 -7.01
N SER A 102 0.47 0.44 -8.08
CA SER A 102 -0.94 0.74 -8.31
C SER A 102 -1.70 -0.56 -8.53
N PHE A 103 -2.89 -0.68 -7.92
CA PHE A 103 -3.72 -1.86 -7.99
C PHE A 103 -5.07 -1.49 -8.59
N GLY A 104 -5.42 -2.16 -9.67
CA GLY A 104 -6.58 -1.78 -10.47
C GLY A 104 -7.33 -2.98 -11.05
N ALA A 105 -7.42 -4.13 -10.35
CA ALA A 105 -8.30 -5.21 -10.76
C ALA A 105 -9.74 -4.69 -10.89
N VAL A 106 -10.46 -5.14 -11.93
CA VAL A 106 -11.78 -4.58 -12.25
C VAL A 106 -12.76 -4.76 -11.10
N ASP A 107 -12.63 -5.84 -10.37
CA ASP A 107 -13.49 -6.31 -9.30
C ASP A 107 -12.90 -6.10 -7.88
N ARG A 108 -11.84 -5.26 -7.74
CA ARG A 108 -11.22 -5.03 -6.42
C ARG A 108 -12.14 -4.34 -5.40
N ASP A 109 -13.10 -3.57 -5.88
CA ASP A 109 -14.11 -2.90 -5.05
C ASP A 109 -15.52 -3.19 -5.60
N PRO A 110 -16.45 -3.70 -4.79
CA PRO A 110 -17.80 -4.05 -5.27
C PRO A 110 -18.69 -2.83 -5.55
N ARG A 111 -18.30 -1.62 -5.14
CA ARG A 111 -19.11 -0.40 -5.31
C ARG A 111 -18.99 0.19 -6.70
N THR A 112 -17.74 0.26 -7.21
CA THR A 112 -17.43 0.96 -8.46
C THR A 112 -16.02 0.56 -8.95
N ARG A 113 -15.66 1.06 -10.14
CA ARG A 113 -14.29 0.95 -10.65
C ARG A 113 -13.36 1.81 -9.81
N VAL A 114 -12.45 1.18 -9.07
CA VAL A 114 -11.46 1.84 -8.22
C VAL A 114 -10.04 1.47 -8.68
N ILE A 115 -9.15 2.45 -8.68
CA ILE A 115 -7.72 2.27 -8.85
C ILE A 115 -7.05 2.90 -7.63
N THR A 116 -6.25 2.11 -6.90
CA THR A 116 -5.49 2.63 -5.76
C THR A 116 -4.03 2.83 -6.10
N SER A 117 -3.46 3.90 -5.54
CA SER A 117 -2.02 4.11 -5.45
C SER A 117 -1.57 3.70 -4.05
N ALA A 118 -0.70 2.70 -3.95
CA ALA A 118 -0.28 2.16 -2.67
C ALA A 118 1.06 2.75 -2.23
N PHE A 119 1.13 3.12 -0.95
CA PHE A 119 2.28 3.73 -0.28
C PHE A 119 2.77 2.86 0.86
N TYR A 120 4.07 2.91 1.13
CA TYR A 120 4.65 2.37 2.36
C TYR A 120 5.37 3.46 3.15
N ALA A 121 5.42 3.25 4.46
CA ALA A 121 6.22 4.04 5.38
C ALA A 121 6.91 3.12 6.39
N VAL A 122 8.08 3.54 6.87
CA VAL A 122 8.80 2.89 7.98
C VAL A 122 8.88 3.91 9.10
N ALA A 123 8.24 3.60 10.22
CA ALA A 123 8.20 4.45 11.40
C ALA A 123 9.18 3.94 12.48
N PRO A 124 9.92 4.82 13.16
CA PRO A 124 10.76 4.42 14.27
C PRO A 124 9.94 3.74 15.38
N MET A 125 10.53 2.76 16.05
CA MET A 125 9.92 2.07 17.20
C MET A 125 9.39 3.06 18.24
N GLY A 126 8.12 2.89 18.64
CA GLY A 126 7.45 3.74 19.62
C GLY A 126 7.20 5.19 19.17
N SER A 127 7.35 5.51 17.87
CA SER A 127 7.01 6.84 17.35
C SER A 127 5.56 6.97 16.91
N ILE A 128 4.86 5.85 16.75
CA ILE A 128 3.45 5.79 16.39
C ILE A 128 2.68 5.04 17.46
N ALA A 129 1.50 5.56 17.77
CA ALA A 129 0.52 4.93 18.65
C ALA A 129 -0.83 4.98 17.93
N PRO A 130 -1.20 3.91 17.19
CA PRO A 130 -2.44 3.92 16.43
C PRO A 130 -3.63 4.11 17.36
N ALA A 131 -4.54 4.99 16.99
CA ALA A 131 -5.80 5.20 17.67
C ALA A 131 -6.90 5.26 16.60
N ALA A 132 -7.99 4.55 16.80
CA ALA A 132 -9.11 4.55 15.86
C ALA A 132 -9.65 5.98 15.66
N GLY A 133 -9.71 6.40 14.40
CA GLY A 133 -10.34 7.65 13.99
C GLY A 133 -11.80 7.46 13.55
N ASP A 134 -12.33 8.43 12.82
CA ASP A 134 -13.78 8.53 12.55
C ASP A 134 -14.37 7.34 11.80
N ASP A 135 -13.69 6.81 10.77
CA ASP A 135 -14.17 5.70 9.92
C ASP A 135 -13.61 4.33 10.32
N ALA A 136 -12.63 4.26 11.22
CA ALA A 136 -12.11 3.04 11.79
C ALA A 136 -12.85 2.65 13.09
N ALA A 137 -13.21 1.37 13.23
CA ALA A 137 -13.72 0.84 14.49
C ALA A 137 -12.58 0.58 15.49
N ASP A 138 -11.38 0.29 14.97
CA ASP A 138 -10.14 0.08 15.75
C ASP A 138 -8.91 0.30 14.84
N ALA A 139 -7.74 0.56 15.44
CA ALA A 139 -6.46 0.66 14.75
C ALA A 139 -5.38 0.01 15.60
N LYS A 140 -4.66 -0.99 15.05
CA LYS A 140 -3.68 -1.80 15.80
C LYS A 140 -2.44 -2.13 15.00
N LEU A 141 -1.36 -2.42 15.73
CA LEU A 141 -0.16 -3.03 15.19
C LEU A 141 -0.30 -4.56 15.19
N PHE A 142 -0.08 -5.17 14.03
CA PHE A 142 -0.04 -6.61 13.85
C PHE A 142 1.39 -7.04 13.58
N THR A 143 1.93 -7.94 14.40
CA THR A 143 3.22 -8.57 14.13
C THR A 143 3.16 -9.38 12.84
N ILE A 144 4.27 -9.42 12.12
CA ILE A 144 4.35 -10.05 10.81
C ILE A 144 5.27 -11.27 10.89
N ASN A 145 4.78 -12.41 10.41
CA ASN A 145 5.61 -13.55 10.06
C ASN A 145 5.20 -14.05 8.68
N THR A 146 6.17 -14.49 7.87
CA THR A 146 5.94 -14.99 6.52
C THR A 146 6.42 -16.43 6.40
N ALA A 147 5.69 -17.23 5.61
CA ALA A 147 6.06 -18.60 5.32
C ALA A 147 5.71 -18.98 3.88
N LEU A 148 6.61 -19.69 3.22
CA LEU A 148 6.33 -20.37 1.96
C LEU A 148 5.46 -21.60 2.26
N GLU A 149 4.21 -21.62 1.79
CA GLU A 149 3.25 -22.73 1.98
C GLU A 149 3.35 -23.80 0.91
N ALA A 150 3.58 -23.37 -0.32
CA ALA A 150 3.66 -24.30 -1.46
C ALA A 150 4.56 -23.71 -2.55
N TYR A 151 5.24 -24.61 -3.23
CA TYR A 151 6.14 -24.29 -4.34
C TYR A 151 5.87 -25.20 -5.52
N THR A 152 5.86 -24.62 -6.71
CA THR A 152 5.96 -25.29 -8.00
C THR A 152 6.95 -24.54 -8.89
N PRO A 153 7.46 -25.10 -10.00
CA PRO A 153 8.36 -24.39 -10.90
C PRO A 153 7.79 -23.07 -11.47
N SER A 154 6.46 -22.93 -11.52
CA SER A 154 5.78 -21.77 -12.09
C SER A 154 5.04 -20.92 -11.06
N ALA A 155 5.02 -21.29 -9.78
CA ALA A 155 4.29 -20.54 -8.76
C ALA A 155 4.75 -20.84 -7.34
N GLU A 156 4.67 -19.83 -6.49
CA GLU A 156 4.92 -19.89 -5.05
C GLU A 156 3.71 -19.34 -4.31
N ARG A 157 3.30 -20.02 -3.25
CA ARG A 157 2.24 -19.55 -2.35
C ARG A 157 2.81 -19.19 -1.00
N TYR A 158 2.56 -17.97 -0.57
CA TYR A 158 2.98 -17.44 0.72
C TYR A 158 1.79 -17.28 1.64
N ARG A 159 2.02 -17.57 2.92
CA ARG A 159 1.14 -17.23 4.01
C ARG A 159 1.79 -16.17 4.88
N LEU A 160 1.06 -15.11 5.15
CA LEU A 160 1.38 -14.16 6.20
C LEU A 160 0.68 -14.61 7.48
N THR A 161 1.33 -14.46 8.62
CA THR A 161 0.67 -14.53 9.93
C THR A 161 0.78 -13.16 10.54
N LEU A 162 -0.38 -12.51 10.68
CA LEU A 162 -0.52 -11.19 11.28
C LEU A 162 -1.19 -11.36 12.63
N SER A 163 -0.50 -11.01 13.72
CA SER A 163 -1.00 -11.24 15.09
C SER A 163 -1.01 -9.97 15.91
N SER A 164 -2.13 -9.73 16.60
CA SER A 164 -2.30 -8.71 17.62
C SER A 164 -2.86 -9.35 18.90
N ASP A 165 -3.17 -8.54 19.91
CA ASP A 165 -3.88 -8.94 21.13
C ASP A 165 -5.33 -9.38 20.86
N GLU A 166 -5.94 -8.93 19.77
CA GLU A 166 -7.34 -9.18 19.43
C GLU A 166 -7.53 -10.30 18.41
N ALA A 167 -6.61 -10.41 17.42
CA ALA A 167 -6.80 -11.30 16.30
C ALA A 167 -5.50 -11.88 15.76
N THR A 168 -5.61 -13.09 15.19
CA THR A 168 -4.59 -13.67 14.32
C THR A 168 -5.21 -13.92 12.94
N LEU A 169 -4.58 -13.34 11.92
CA LEU A 169 -5.04 -13.37 10.53
C LEU A 169 -4.01 -14.12 9.68
N HIS A 170 -4.48 -14.80 8.64
CA HIS A 170 -3.63 -15.55 7.72
C HIS A 170 -3.82 -15.16 6.27
N PRO A 171 -3.49 -13.92 5.86
CA PRO A 171 -3.50 -13.52 4.46
C PRO A 171 -2.60 -14.43 3.63
N ARG A 172 -2.97 -14.63 2.37
CA ARG A 172 -2.19 -15.41 1.41
C ARG A 172 -1.95 -14.62 0.15
N ALA A 173 -0.79 -14.84 -0.45
CA ALA A 173 -0.44 -14.32 -1.76
C ALA A 173 0.14 -15.44 -2.63
N LEU A 174 -0.08 -15.31 -3.94
CA LEU A 174 0.48 -16.18 -4.97
C LEU A 174 1.44 -15.36 -5.82
N ILE A 175 2.66 -15.85 -6.00
CA ILE A 175 3.56 -15.37 -7.04
C ILE A 175 3.50 -16.37 -8.18
N ARG A 176 3.30 -15.88 -9.41
CA ARG A 176 3.46 -16.67 -10.63
C ARG A 176 4.70 -16.20 -11.37
N TYR A 177 5.34 -17.15 -11.99
CA TYR A 177 6.47 -16.91 -12.89
C TYR A 177 6.03 -17.15 -14.31
N ASP A 178 6.32 -16.21 -15.21
CA ASP A 178 6.13 -16.39 -16.64
C ASP A 178 7.26 -17.27 -17.25
N GLU A 179 7.18 -17.50 -18.56
CA GLU A 179 8.20 -18.29 -19.29
C GLU A 179 9.60 -17.66 -19.28
N LEU A 180 9.71 -16.37 -19.01
CA LEU A 180 10.97 -15.62 -18.91
C LEU A 180 11.48 -15.57 -17.45
N GLY A 181 10.72 -16.13 -16.50
CA GLY A 181 11.05 -16.11 -15.08
C GLY A 181 10.68 -14.80 -14.39
N SER A 182 9.91 -13.92 -15.02
CA SER A 182 9.41 -12.71 -14.38
C SER A 182 8.34 -13.05 -13.36
N ALA A 183 8.45 -12.48 -12.16
CA ALA A 183 7.57 -12.77 -11.04
C ALA A 183 6.40 -11.77 -10.97
N GLU A 184 5.17 -12.26 -11.01
CA GLU A 184 3.97 -11.48 -10.81
C GLU A 184 3.25 -11.91 -9.53
N ALA A 185 3.01 -10.97 -8.61
CA ALA A 185 2.20 -11.21 -7.44
C ALA A 185 0.71 -11.06 -7.79
N MET A 186 -0.09 -12.05 -7.43
CA MET A 186 -1.50 -12.12 -7.77
C MET A 186 -2.38 -12.13 -6.52
N ALA A 187 -3.50 -11.41 -6.59
CA ALA A 187 -4.54 -11.49 -5.59
C ALA A 187 -5.19 -12.88 -5.58
N LEU A 188 -5.62 -13.32 -4.41
CA LEU A 188 -6.60 -14.39 -4.33
C LEU A 188 -7.95 -13.90 -4.91
N PRO A 189 -8.81 -14.80 -5.41
CA PRO A 189 -10.14 -14.41 -5.86
C PRO A 189 -10.90 -13.62 -4.80
N MET A 190 -11.64 -12.60 -5.22
CA MET A 190 -12.44 -11.73 -4.33
C MET A 190 -13.31 -12.58 -3.37
N GLY A 191 -13.40 -12.14 -2.10
CA GLY A 191 -14.11 -12.86 -1.05
C GLY A 191 -13.37 -14.06 -0.45
N LYS A 192 -12.14 -14.35 -0.90
CA LYS A 192 -11.24 -15.36 -0.30
C LYS A 192 -10.06 -14.73 0.45
N GLY A 193 -9.91 -13.40 0.39
CA GLY A 193 -8.98 -12.64 1.19
C GLY A 193 -9.42 -12.58 2.66
N VAL A 194 -8.46 -12.39 3.55
CA VAL A 194 -8.67 -12.26 5.00
C VAL A 194 -8.78 -10.78 5.38
N LEU A 195 -8.05 -9.93 4.66
CA LEU A 195 -8.17 -8.48 4.78
C LEU A 195 -9.29 -7.96 3.87
N GLY A 196 -9.74 -6.74 4.13
CA GLY A 196 -10.77 -6.10 3.30
C GLY A 196 -10.31 -5.91 1.86
N GLY A 197 -11.14 -6.29 0.90
CA GLY A 197 -10.83 -6.12 -0.53
C GLY A 197 -9.69 -7.02 -1.01
N ASP A 198 -8.73 -6.42 -1.71
CA ASP A 198 -7.51 -7.05 -2.20
C ASP A 198 -6.27 -6.71 -1.34
N HIS A 199 -6.48 -6.25 -0.10
CA HIS A 199 -5.38 -5.81 0.79
C HIS A 199 -4.42 -6.94 1.18
N ASP A 200 -4.80 -8.21 1.06
CA ASP A 200 -3.86 -9.34 1.17
C ASP A 200 -2.72 -9.19 0.14
N LEU A 201 -3.05 -8.88 -1.12
CA LEU A 201 -2.08 -8.64 -2.19
C LEU A 201 -1.30 -7.34 -1.96
N VAL A 202 -2.02 -6.25 -1.67
CA VAL A 202 -1.40 -4.92 -1.48
C VAL A 202 -0.35 -4.98 -0.38
N LEU A 203 -0.67 -5.59 0.79
CA LEU A 203 0.29 -5.78 1.88
C LEU A 203 1.46 -6.68 1.49
N PHE A 204 1.20 -7.79 0.77
CA PHE A 204 2.27 -8.68 0.34
C PHE A 204 3.26 -7.96 -0.60
N CYS A 205 2.76 -7.15 -1.53
CA CYS A 205 3.61 -6.32 -2.39
C CYS A 205 4.41 -5.28 -1.60
N ALA A 206 3.83 -4.69 -0.55
CA ALA A 206 4.55 -3.79 0.35
C ALA A 206 5.70 -4.50 1.08
N LEU A 207 5.48 -5.73 1.56
CA LEU A 207 6.51 -6.54 2.19
C LEU A 207 7.63 -6.93 1.22
N ARG A 208 7.29 -7.27 -0.03
CA ARG A 208 8.30 -7.48 -1.08
C ARG A 208 9.12 -6.21 -1.29
N ARG A 209 8.44 -5.06 -1.40
CA ARG A 209 9.13 -3.77 -1.55
C ARG A 209 10.04 -3.46 -0.36
N LEU A 210 9.60 -3.75 0.85
CA LEU A 210 10.42 -3.58 2.06
C LEU A 210 11.64 -4.50 2.05
N ASN A 211 11.47 -5.74 1.53
CA ASN A 211 12.55 -6.72 1.40
C ASN A 211 13.62 -6.31 0.37
N ASP A 212 13.26 -5.55 -0.67
CA ASP A 212 14.18 -5.02 -1.68
C ASP A 212 15.04 -3.85 -1.16
N LEU A 213 14.66 -3.25 -0.03
CA LEU A 213 15.42 -2.14 0.54
C LEU A 213 16.66 -2.66 1.30
N PRO A 214 17.78 -1.90 1.32
CA PRO A 214 18.92 -2.26 2.14
C PRO A 214 18.53 -2.44 3.61
N ARG A 215 18.72 -3.65 4.15
CA ARG A 215 18.35 -4.05 5.52
C ARG A 215 18.81 -3.06 6.57
N GLU A 216 20.07 -2.65 6.46
CA GLU A 216 20.69 -1.73 7.41
C GLU A 216 20.01 -0.36 7.40
N ARG A 217 19.55 0.11 6.25
CA ARG A 217 18.85 1.39 6.14
C ARG A 217 17.48 1.33 6.81
N VAL A 218 16.73 0.26 6.60
CA VAL A 218 15.44 0.05 7.24
C VAL A 218 15.63 -0.11 8.75
N ALA A 219 16.62 -0.90 9.19
CA ALA A 219 16.92 -1.11 10.60
C ALA A 219 17.34 0.18 11.31
N LEU A 220 18.11 1.06 10.67
CA LEU A 220 18.47 2.38 11.23
C LEU A 220 17.23 3.24 11.50
N ILE A 221 16.24 3.24 10.59
CA ILE A 221 14.99 3.97 10.81
C ILE A 221 14.22 3.36 11.97
N LEU A 222 14.01 2.05 11.96
CA LEU A 222 13.25 1.32 12.98
C LEU A 222 13.84 1.49 14.38
N SER A 223 15.16 1.46 14.51
CA SER A 223 15.89 1.60 15.77
C SER A 223 16.05 3.04 16.26
N LYS A 224 15.62 4.06 15.51
CA LYS A 224 15.94 5.48 15.77
C LYS A 224 17.45 5.77 15.83
N ASN A 225 18.26 5.05 15.07
CA ASN A 225 19.73 5.07 15.12
C ASN A 225 20.32 4.65 16.49
N ASP A 226 19.57 3.96 17.32
CA ASP A 226 20.03 3.37 18.58
C ASP A 226 20.82 2.09 18.28
N PRO A 227 22.12 2.00 18.64
CA PRO A 227 22.94 0.83 18.32
C PRO A 227 22.44 -0.49 18.95
N ASP A 228 21.90 -0.44 20.17
CA ASP A 228 21.41 -1.63 20.87
C ASP A 228 20.16 -2.17 20.19
N ARG A 229 19.29 -1.30 19.73
CA ARG A 229 18.07 -1.65 18.98
C ARG A 229 18.32 -1.99 17.53
N PHE A 230 19.42 -1.55 16.96
CA PHE A 230 19.75 -1.82 15.56
C PHE A 230 19.86 -3.32 15.26
N VAL A 231 20.54 -4.07 16.12
CA VAL A 231 20.69 -5.53 15.97
C VAL A 231 19.34 -6.22 16.07
N GLU A 232 18.48 -5.78 17.01
CA GLU A 232 17.11 -6.29 17.13
C GLU A 232 16.27 -5.98 15.90
N ALA A 233 16.41 -4.78 15.33
CA ALA A 233 15.69 -4.38 14.11
C ALA A 233 16.11 -5.23 12.89
N VAL A 234 17.41 -5.49 12.70
CA VAL A 234 17.88 -6.38 11.64
C VAL A 234 17.30 -7.78 11.82
N ARG A 235 17.37 -8.34 13.03
CA ARG A 235 16.81 -9.66 13.32
C ARG A 235 15.29 -9.73 13.09
N ALA A 236 14.57 -8.69 13.47
CA ALA A 236 13.12 -8.60 13.26
C ALA A 236 12.76 -8.63 11.77
N LEU A 237 13.52 -7.90 10.93
CA LEU A 237 13.37 -7.92 9.48
C LEU A 237 13.67 -9.30 8.89
N ASP A 238 14.73 -9.97 9.34
CA ASP A 238 15.09 -11.31 8.87
C ASP A 238 14.01 -12.35 9.22
N ILE A 239 13.46 -12.29 10.41
CA ILE A 239 12.38 -13.19 10.84
C ILE A 239 11.11 -12.93 10.01
N ALA A 240 10.71 -11.67 9.87
CA ALA A 240 9.46 -11.32 9.22
C ALA A 240 9.50 -11.50 7.69
N LEU A 241 10.63 -11.23 7.06
CA LEU A 241 10.76 -11.15 5.60
C LEU A 241 11.57 -12.32 5.00
N GLY A 242 12.20 -13.16 5.82
CA GLY A 242 13.14 -14.18 5.35
C GLY A 242 12.55 -15.22 4.39
N ALA A 243 11.23 -15.40 4.36
CA ALA A 243 10.57 -16.27 3.39
C ALA A 243 10.19 -15.55 2.08
N ILE A 244 10.21 -14.20 2.05
CA ILE A 244 9.76 -13.41 0.89
C ILE A 244 10.91 -13.28 -0.11
N PRO A 245 10.70 -13.60 -1.41
CA PRO A 245 11.74 -13.40 -2.41
C PRO A 245 11.90 -11.92 -2.74
N GLU A 246 13.11 -11.52 -3.12
CA GLU A 246 13.36 -10.21 -3.70
C GLU A 246 12.56 -10.03 -5.00
N SER A 247 12.17 -8.79 -5.28
CA SER A 247 11.56 -8.42 -6.56
C SER A 247 12.68 -8.35 -7.61
N ARG A 248 12.85 -9.42 -8.37
CA ARG A 248 13.81 -9.46 -9.49
C ARG A 248 13.18 -8.94 -10.76
#